data_3f66701e838a466de86505ccbc928460
#
_entry.id   3f66701e838a466de86505ccbc928460
#
_cell.length_a   1.000
_cell.length_b   1.000
_cell.length_c   1.000
_cell.angle_alpha   90.00
_cell.angle_beta   90.00
_cell.angle_gamma   90.00
#
_symmetry.space_group_name_H-M   'P 1'
#
loop_
_entity.id
_entity.type
_entity.pdbx_description
1 polymer ?
#
loop_
_entity_poly.entity_id
_entity_poly.type
_entity_poly.pdbx_seq_one_letter_code
_entity_poly.pdbx_strand_id
1 'polypeptide(L)'
;MTARLVSILEQLRSIIKRFEVETGAIEKAFVKNDPLAALKLGQARASAMIALGESKIEVSEYAPNYVKKIFAGKGHATKEEIKRMASLQFPKVCFSQTDEADALAIAVCHVHTLKLNANLNRAIKKAM
;
A
#
# COMPACT_ATOMS: atom_id res chain seq x y z
N MET A 1 -9.66 1.26 21.52
CA MET A 1 -9.71 0.99 20.05
C MET A 1 -10.26 2.19 19.26
N THR A 2 -11.40 2.72 19.64
CA THR A 2 -12.03 3.86 18.94
C THR A 2 -11.09 5.06 18.75
N ALA A 3 -10.42 5.51 19.83
CA ALA A 3 -9.48 6.64 19.75
C ALA A 3 -8.32 6.37 18.76
N ARG A 4 -7.85 5.13 18.66
CA ARG A 4 -6.80 4.74 17.71
C ARG A 4 -7.30 4.81 16.26
N LEU A 5 -8.53 4.40 16.01
CA LEU A 5 -9.15 4.47 14.69
C LEU A 5 -9.37 5.91 14.25
N VAL A 6 -9.82 6.76 15.15
CA VAL A 6 -9.96 8.21 14.90
C VAL A 6 -8.59 8.83 14.60
N SER A 7 -7.56 8.48 15.36
CA SER A 7 -6.19 8.97 15.12
C SER A 7 -5.68 8.58 13.73
N ILE A 8 -5.90 7.34 13.30
CA ILE A 8 -5.54 6.89 11.94
C ILE A 8 -6.28 7.73 10.89
N LEU A 9 -7.58 7.91 11.06
CA LEU A 9 -8.43 8.66 10.14
C LEU A 9 -7.97 10.11 10.00
N GLU A 10 -7.74 10.79 11.11
CA GLU A 10 -7.33 12.20 11.14
C GLU A 10 -5.94 12.42 10.54
N GLN A 11 -4.97 11.55 10.88
CA GLN A 11 -3.62 11.63 10.31
C GLN A 11 -3.64 11.41 8.80
N LEU A 12 -4.40 10.44 8.31
CA LEU A 12 -4.52 10.19 6.88
C LEU A 12 -5.22 11.33 6.14
N ARG A 13 -6.27 11.90 6.70
CA ARG A 13 -6.92 13.11 6.15
C ARG A 13 -5.93 14.25 5.98
N SER A 14 -5.09 14.48 6.99
CA SER A 14 -4.05 15.51 6.97
C SER A 14 -3.02 15.25 5.86
N ILE A 15 -2.55 14.02 5.73
CA ILE A 15 -1.57 13.61 4.70
C ILE A 15 -2.18 13.76 3.31
N ILE A 16 -3.39 13.28 3.09
CA ILE A 16 -4.11 13.35 1.81
C ILE A 16 -4.23 14.80 1.35
N LYS A 17 -4.63 15.68 2.26
CA LYS A 17 -4.76 17.12 1.96
C LYS A 17 -3.41 17.78 1.69
N ARG A 18 -2.40 17.49 2.53
CA ARG A 18 -1.07 18.11 2.45
C ARG A 18 -0.34 17.77 1.17
N PHE A 19 -0.42 16.53 0.72
CA PHE A 19 0.33 16.03 -0.43
C PHE A 19 -0.50 15.90 -1.71
N GLU A 20 -1.75 16.38 -1.70
CA GLU A 20 -2.65 16.33 -2.87
C GLU A 20 -2.70 14.92 -3.49
N VAL A 21 -2.97 13.92 -2.65
CA VAL A 21 -2.96 12.50 -3.04
C VAL A 21 -4.02 12.22 -4.10
N GLU A 22 -3.61 11.59 -5.20
CA GLU A 22 -4.48 11.28 -6.34
C GLU A 22 -4.97 9.83 -6.36
N THR A 23 -4.22 8.91 -5.77
CA THR A 23 -4.52 7.48 -5.78
C THR A 23 -4.07 6.82 -4.49
N GLY A 24 -4.68 5.71 -4.15
CA GLY A 24 -4.37 4.96 -2.94
C GLY A 24 -4.20 3.47 -3.19
N ALA A 25 -3.38 2.84 -2.38
CA ALA A 25 -3.18 1.40 -2.41
C ALA A 25 -3.15 0.84 -0.99
N ILE A 26 -3.70 -0.34 -0.83
CA ILE A 26 -3.76 -1.03 0.45
C ILE A 26 -3.45 -2.52 0.25
N GLU A 27 -2.73 -3.11 1.19
CA GLU A 27 -2.46 -4.53 1.15
C GLU A 27 -3.70 -5.34 1.57
N LYS A 28 -3.98 -6.42 0.84
CA LYS A 28 -4.97 -7.41 1.28
C LYS A 28 -4.45 -8.11 2.53
N ALA A 29 -5.17 -7.97 3.62
CA ALA A 29 -4.75 -8.53 4.89
C ALA A 29 -5.43 -9.89 5.12
N PHE A 30 -4.61 -10.90 5.37
CA PHE A 30 -5.06 -12.22 5.78
C PHE A 30 -4.41 -12.57 7.11
N VAL A 31 -5.20 -12.67 8.16
CA VAL A 31 -4.75 -13.19 9.45
C VAL A 31 -5.32 -14.58 9.64
N LYS A 32 -4.45 -15.59 9.54
CA LYS A 32 -4.81 -16.97 9.84
C LYS A 32 -4.72 -17.18 11.34
N ASN A 33 -5.67 -17.91 11.93
CA ASN A 33 -5.62 -18.42 13.31
C ASN A 33 -5.71 -17.38 14.44
N ASP A 34 -5.98 -16.10 14.18
CA ASP A 34 -6.22 -15.10 15.22
C ASP A 34 -7.39 -14.18 14.85
N PRO A 35 -8.62 -14.55 15.24
CA PRO A 35 -9.83 -13.78 14.90
C PRO A 35 -9.82 -12.35 15.47
N LEU A 36 -9.24 -12.14 16.65
CA LEU A 36 -9.18 -10.81 17.28
C LEU A 36 -8.20 -9.89 16.54
N ALA A 37 -7.03 -10.42 16.14
CA ALA A 37 -6.08 -9.67 15.32
C ALA A 37 -6.68 -9.34 13.95
N ALA A 38 -7.39 -10.27 13.32
CA ALA A 38 -8.08 -10.05 12.06
C ALA A 38 -9.13 -8.94 12.18
N LEU A 39 -9.92 -8.93 13.25
CA LEU A 39 -10.92 -7.90 13.51
C LEU A 39 -10.29 -6.52 13.69
N LYS A 40 -9.25 -6.41 14.51
CA LYS A 40 -8.52 -5.15 14.75
C LYS A 40 -7.90 -4.61 13.46
N LEU A 41 -7.29 -5.47 12.67
CA LEU A 41 -6.69 -5.10 11.39
C LEU A 41 -7.75 -4.63 10.39
N GLY A 42 -8.89 -5.31 10.32
CA GLY A 42 -10.02 -4.91 9.50
C GLY A 42 -10.57 -3.53 9.87
N GLN A 43 -10.66 -3.23 11.17
CA GLN A 43 -11.07 -1.91 11.67
C GLN A 43 -10.05 -0.82 11.28
N ALA A 44 -8.75 -1.08 11.43
CA ALA A 44 -7.71 -0.15 11.01
C ALA A 44 -7.75 0.12 9.50
N ARG A 45 -7.92 -0.94 8.69
CA ARG A 45 -8.10 -0.81 7.24
C ARG A 45 -9.31 0.04 6.88
N ALA A 46 -10.43 -0.17 7.55
CA ALA A 46 -11.65 0.60 7.32
C ALA A 46 -11.42 2.10 7.55
N SER A 47 -10.68 2.48 8.60
CA SER A 47 -10.32 3.89 8.84
C SER A 47 -9.52 4.49 7.68
N ALA A 48 -8.56 3.75 7.14
CA ALA A 48 -7.78 4.19 5.98
C ALA A 48 -8.63 4.31 4.72
N MET A 49 -9.50 3.34 4.46
CA MET A 49 -10.40 3.35 3.31
C MET A 49 -11.41 4.49 3.38
N ILE A 50 -11.92 4.81 4.56
CA ILE A 50 -12.82 5.96 4.78
C ILE A 50 -12.08 7.27 4.44
N ALA A 51 -10.85 7.45 4.94
CA ALA A 51 -10.07 8.66 4.66
C ALA A 51 -9.87 8.88 3.15
N LEU A 52 -9.57 7.83 2.41
CA LEU A 52 -9.41 7.88 0.96
C LEU A 52 -10.75 8.11 0.25
N GLY A 53 -11.79 7.39 0.66
CA GLY A 53 -13.12 7.46 0.07
C GLY A 53 -13.80 8.82 0.23
N GLU A 54 -13.62 9.48 1.37
CA GLU A 54 -14.12 10.85 1.60
C GLU A 54 -13.55 11.85 0.61
N SER A 55 -12.30 11.64 0.20
CA SER A 55 -11.60 12.47 -0.78
C SER A 55 -11.82 12.00 -2.22
N LYS A 56 -12.71 11.02 -2.44
CA LYS A 56 -13.01 10.42 -3.75
C LYS A 56 -11.78 9.81 -4.42
N ILE A 57 -10.83 9.32 -3.61
CA ILE A 57 -9.61 8.66 -4.09
C ILE A 57 -9.92 7.18 -4.31
N GLU A 58 -9.63 6.70 -5.52
CA GLU A 58 -9.74 5.28 -5.85
C GLU A 58 -8.66 4.49 -5.11
N VAL A 59 -9.06 3.35 -4.51
CA VAL A 59 -8.19 2.49 -3.74
C VAL A 59 -8.00 1.15 -4.46
N SER A 60 -6.75 0.81 -4.74
CA SER A 60 -6.39 -0.51 -5.27
C SER A 60 -5.91 -1.43 -4.15
N GLU A 61 -6.23 -2.72 -4.26
CA GLU A 61 -5.82 -3.71 -3.27
C GLU A 61 -4.83 -4.71 -3.89
N TYR A 62 -3.77 -5.03 -3.16
CA TYR A 62 -2.71 -5.94 -3.61
C TYR A 62 -2.47 -7.07 -2.61
N ALA A 63 -2.34 -8.30 -3.12
CA ALA A 63 -1.94 -9.44 -2.30
C ALA A 63 -0.48 -9.29 -1.85
N PRO A 64 -0.13 -9.71 -0.62
CA PRO A 64 1.23 -9.59 -0.08
C PRO A 64 2.31 -10.20 -0.98
N ASN A 65 2.08 -11.39 -1.51
CA ASN A 65 3.05 -12.05 -2.38
C ASN A 65 3.24 -11.33 -3.72
N TYR A 66 2.21 -10.71 -4.25
CA TYR A 66 2.32 -9.89 -5.45
C TYR A 66 3.19 -8.66 -5.22
N VAL A 67 2.98 -7.96 -4.10
CA VAL A 67 3.80 -6.80 -3.70
C VAL A 67 5.27 -7.21 -3.58
N LYS A 68 5.55 -8.29 -2.88
CA LYS A 68 6.93 -8.81 -2.70
C LYS A 68 7.58 -9.17 -4.04
N LYS A 69 6.84 -9.82 -4.93
CA LYS A 69 7.34 -10.19 -6.25
C LYS A 69 7.70 -8.98 -7.10
N ILE A 70 6.85 -7.96 -7.12
CA ILE A 70 7.10 -6.73 -7.88
C ILE A 70 8.26 -5.93 -7.28
N PHE A 71 8.30 -5.80 -5.95
CA PHE A 71 9.27 -4.95 -5.27
C PHE A 71 10.65 -5.61 -5.12
N ALA A 72 10.71 -6.87 -4.73
CA ALA A 72 11.94 -7.59 -4.43
C ALA A 72 12.29 -8.70 -5.44
N GLY A 73 11.45 -8.94 -6.43
CA GLY A 73 11.68 -9.95 -7.48
C GLY A 73 11.26 -11.37 -7.09
N LYS A 74 10.81 -11.61 -5.85
CA LYS A 74 10.32 -12.92 -5.41
C LYS A 74 9.17 -12.81 -4.42
N GLY A 75 8.15 -13.68 -4.55
CA GLY A 75 6.90 -13.64 -3.79
C GLY A 75 7.02 -13.96 -2.29
N HIS A 76 8.11 -14.57 -1.86
CA HIS A 76 8.36 -14.96 -0.46
C HIS A 76 9.51 -14.18 0.18
N ALA A 77 9.76 -12.95 -0.28
CA ALA A 77 10.79 -12.11 0.29
C ALA A 77 10.56 -11.87 1.79
N THR A 78 11.62 -11.94 2.57
CA THR A 78 11.59 -11.66 4.02
C THR A 78 11.44 -10.16 4.27
N LYS A 79 11.08 -9.80 5.50
CA LYS A 79 11.02 -8.38 5.91
C LYS A 79 12.37 -7.68 5.75
N GLU A 80 13.46 -8.36 6.06
CA GLU A 80 14.83 -7.87 5.89
C GLU A 80 15.17 -7.63 4.42
N GLU A 81 14.77 -8.54 3.54
CA GLU A 81 14.96 -8.40 2.09
C GLU A 81 14.17 -7.22 1.53
N ILE A 82 12.92 -7.01 1.98
CA ILE A 82 12.10 -5.84 1.62
C ILE A 82 12.77 -4.55 2.09
N LYS A 83 13.22 -4.49 3.35
CA LYS A 83 13.92 -3.33 3.90
C LYS A 83 15.22 -3.03 3.14
N ARG A 84 15.98 -4.07 2.83
CA ARG A 84 17.21 -3.94 2.03
C ARG A 84 16.91 -3.39 0.63
N MET A 85 15.89 -3.92 -0.04
CA MET A 85 15.48 -3.45 -1.36
C MET A 85 15.02 -2.00 -1.32
N ALA A 86 14.25 -1.61 -0.28
CA ALA A 86 13.84 -0.23 -0.07
C ALA A 86 15.05 0.71 0.07
N SER A 87 16.06 0.32 0.84
CA SER A 87 17.28 1.10 1.00
C SER A 87 18.11 1.20 -0.28
N LEU A 88 18.11 0.15 -1.11
CA LEU A 88 18.79 0.18 -2.41
C LEU A 88 18.09 1.07 -3.43
N GLN A 89 16.77 1.02 -3.49
CA GLN A 89 15.99 1.82 -4.44
C GLN A 89 15.86 3.29 -4.00
N PHE A 90 15.87 3.53 -2.70
CA PHE A 90 15.73 4.87 -2.10
C PHE A 90 16.85 5.16 -1.12
N PRO A 91 18.10 5.32 -1.61
CA PRO A 91 19.29 5.42 -0.73
C PRO A 91 19.31 6.66 0.16
N LYS A 92 18.53 7.68 -0.18
CA LYS A 92 18.42 8.91 0.65
C LYS A 92 17.40 8.81 1.77
N VAL A 93 16.63 7.72 1.83
CA VAL A 93 15.60 7.49 2.86
C VAL A 93 16.15 6.57 3.93
N CYS A 94 16.01 6.98 5.19
CA CYS A 94 16.35 6.16 6.35
C CYS A 94 15.08 5.48 6.87
N PHE A 95 15.05 4.16 6.83
CA PHE A 95 13.93 3.35 7.34
C PHE A 95 14.23 2.94 8.78
N SER A 96 13.49 3.49 9.73
CA SER A 96 13.63 3.15 11.16
C SER A 96 12.90 1.85 11.52
N GLN A 97 11.83 1.53 10.81
CA GLN A 97 11.00 0.35 11.04
C GLN A 97 10.69 -0.39 9.73
N THR A 98 10.40 -1.69 9.85
CA THR A 98 10.03 -2.51 8.69
C THR A 98 8.69 -2.11 8.06
N ASP A 99 7.75 -1.61 8.85
CA ASP A 99 6.43 -1.19 8.36
C ASP A 99 6.52 -0.02 7.37
N GLU A 100 7.50 0.87 7.54
CA GLU A 100 7.76 1.96 6.58
C GLU A 100 8.21 1.42 5.23
N ALA A 101 9.09 0.43 5.23
CA ALA A 101 9.54 -0.23 4.02
C ALA A 101 8.42 -1.04 3.35
N ASP A 102 7.57 -1.70 4.12
CA ASP A 102 6.41 -2.43 3.63
C ASP A 102 5.42 -1.47 2.95
N ALA A 103 5.14 -0.33 3.55
CA ALA A 103 4.27 0.70 2.96
C ALA A 103 4.85 1.25 1.65
N LEU A 104 6.15 1.50 1.60
CA LEU A 104 6.84 1.92 0.38
C LEU A 104 6.76 0.87 -0.71
N ALA A 105 6.93 -0.41 -0.37
CA ALA A 105 6.82 -1.52 -1.31
C ALA A 105 5.44 -1.57 -1.97
N ILE A 106 4.37 -1.35 -1.21
CA ILE A 106 3.00 -1.28 -1.73
C ILE A 106 2.85 -0.09 -2.68
N ALA A 107 3.38 1.06 -2.32
CA ALA A 107 3.31 2.27 -3.16
C ALA A 107 4.06 2.07 -4.48
N VAL A 108 5.25 1.50 -4.47
CA VAL A 108 6.03 1.19 -5.68
C VAL A 108 5.31 0.17 -6.56
N CYS A 109 4.76 -0.89 -5.95
CA CYS A 109 3.94 -1.89 -6.64
C CYS A 109 2.74 -1.22 -7.34
N HIS A 110 2.08 -0.31 -6.67
CA HIS A 110 0.93 0.41 -7.21
C HIS A 110 1.30 1.27 -8.42
N VAL A 111 2.35 2.08 -8.32
CA VAL A 111 2.84 2.89 -9.44
C VAL A 111 3.22 2.02 -10.63
N HIS A 112 3.89 0.91 -10.40
CA HIS A 112 4.27 -0.05 -11.45
C HIS A 112 3.03 -0.62 -12.14
N THR A 113 2.04 -1.07 -11.38
CA THR A 113 0.79 -1.63 -11.88
C THR A 113 -0.02 -0.60 -12.70
N LEU A 114 -0.09 0.65 -12.24
CA LEU A 114 -0.75 1.72 -12.99
C LEU A 114 -0.07 1.97 -14.35
N LYS A 115 1.26 1.96 -14.40
CA LYS A 115 2.01 2.11 -15.66
C LYS A 115 1.76 0.94 -16.62
N LEU A 116 1.75 -0.28 -16.12
CA LEU A 116 1.43 -1.47 -16.92
C LEU A 116 0.04 -1.38 -17.53
N ASN A 117 -0.96 -1.04 -16.74
CA ASN A 117 -2.34 -0.90 -17.20
C ASN A 117 -2.49 0.21 -18.26
N ALA A 118 -1.82 1.34 -18.09
CA ALA A 118 -1.83 2.43 -19.05
C ALA A 118 -1.20 2.00 -20.40
N ASN A 119 -0.09 1.28 -20.35
CA ASN A 119 0.58 0.76 -21.54
C ASN A 119 -0.28 -0.29 -22.27
N LEU A 120 -0.90 -1.19 -21.53
CA LEU A 120 -1.81 -2.19 -22.09
C LEU A 120 -3.01 -1.53 -22.78
N ASN A 121 -3.63 -0.55 -22.16
CA ASN A 121 -4.77 0.16 -22.73
C ASN A 121 -4.38 0.90 -24.02
N ARG A 122 -3.19 1.49 -24.09
CA ARG A 122 -2.67 2.12 -25.31
C ARG A 122 -2.47 1.08 -26.43
N ALA A 123 -1.90 -0.08 -26.09
CA ALA A 123 -1.68 -1.16 -27.06
C ALA A 123 -3.01 -1.69 -27.62
N ILE A 124 -4.01 -1.90 -26.77
CA ILE A 124 -5.36 -2.34 -27.17
C ILE A 124 -5.99 -1.30 -28.10
N LYS A 125 -5.94 -0.02 -27.76
CA LYS A 125 -6.49 1.05 -28.60
C LYS A 125 -5.81 1.11 -29.98
N LYS A 126 -4.51 0.87 -30.06
CA LYS A 126 -3.80 0.82 -31.33
C LYS A 126 -4.14 -0.40 -32.18
N ALA A 127 -4.50 -1.51 -31.55
CA ALA A 127 -4.88 -2.75 -32.24
C ALA A 127 -6.35 -2.74 -32.74
N MET A 128 -7.16 -1.86 -32.21
CA MET A 128 -8.54 -1.66 -32.65
C MET A 128 -8.61 -0.69 -33.82
#